data_c1d17cd559d823c327734937f9c7e7f2
#
_entry.id   c1d17cd559d823c327734937f9c7e7f2
#
_cell.length_a   1.000
_cell.length_b   1.000
_cell.length_c   1.000
_cell.angle_alpha   90.00
_cell.angle_beta   90.00
_cell.angle_gamma   90.00
#
_symmetry.space_group_name_H-M   'P 1'
#
loop_
_entity.id
_entity.type
_entity.pdbx_description
1 polymer ?
#
loop_
_entity_poly.entity_id
_entity_poly.type
_entity_poly.pdbx_seq_one_letter_code
_entity_poly.pdbx_strand_id
1 'polypeptide(L)'
;MNAKQNYKWNELTMGTCYYPEHWDESLWRDDLRRMLENGIEVIRIAEFAWSKIERYEGVFNYDFFDRFLDAAAEMGMKVIFCTPTATPPAWLTEKYPEVLNATMDGVLYRHGGRRHYNYNSPKYQELTRITKAIQDGDFFENEELVKA
;
A
#
# COMPACT_ATOMS: atom_id res chain seq x y z
N MET A 1 12.42 -19.91 6.89
CA MET A 1 11.45 -21.01 6.73
C MET A 1 10.11 -20.42 6.35
N ASN A 2 9.62 -20.72 5.16
CA ASN A 2 8.40 -20.12 4.60
C ASN A 2 7.16 -20.62 5.33
N ALA A 3 6.66 -19.87 6.28
CA ALA A 3 5.29 -19.99 6.71
C ALA A 3 4.42 -19.10 5.84
N LYS A 4 4.11 -19.54 4.62
CA LYS A 4 2.92 -19.05 3.93
C LYS A 4 1.74 -19.51 4.78
N GLN A 5 1.29 -18.66 5.67
CA GLN A 5 0.05 -18.88 6.36
C GLN A 5 -1.06 -18.77 5.31
N ASN A 6 -1.57 -19.91 4.88
CA ASN A 6 -2.79 -19.98 4.11
C ASN A 6 -3.93 -19.51 5.02
N TYR A 7 -4.25 -18.24 4.94
CA TYR A 7 -5.44 -17.70 5.57
C TYR A 7 -6.65 -18.42 4.97
N LYS A 8 -7.20 -19.36 5.70
CA LYS A 8 -8.49 -19.95 5.35
C LYS A 8 -9.57 -19.06 5.91
N TRP A 9 -10.16 -18.27 5.05
CA TRP A 9 -11.41 -17.56 5.35
C TRP A 9 -12.54 -18.58 5.46
N ASN A 10 -12.79 -19.10 6.63
CA ASN A 10 -13.85 -20.09 6.84
C ASN A 10 -15.21 -19.45 7.08
N GLU A 11 -15.24 -18.13 7.31
CA GLU A 11 -16.43 -17.36 7.65
C GLU A 11 -16.46 -16.04 6.88
N LEU A 12 -17.65 -15.47 6.71
CA LEU A 12 -17.83 -14.14 6.16
C LEU A 12 -17.22 -13.10 7.11
N THR A 13 -16.25 -12.35 6.63
CA THR A 13 -15.55 -11.32 7.42
C THR A 13 -15.84 -9.94 6.84
N MET A 14 -16.24 -8.99 7.69
CA MET A 14 -16.43 -7.60 7.28
C MET A 14 -15.12 -6.84 7.30
N GLY A 15 -14.85 -6.08 6.23
CA GLY A 15 -13.67 -5.24 6.12
C GLY A 15 -13.97 -3.89 5.50
N THR A 16 -13.03 -2.95 5.64
CA THR A 16 -13.09 -1.62 5.03
C THR A 16 -11.73 -1.16 4.54
N CYS A 17 -11.71 -0.13 3.69
CA CYS A 17 -10.48 0.60 3.39
C CYS A 17 -10.20 1.60 4.50
N TYR A 18 -8.96 1.68 4.92
CA TYR A 18 -8.47 2.68 5.86
C TYR A 18 -7.15 3.25 5.35
N TYR A 19 -6.98 4.55 5.46
CA TYR A 19 -5.78 5.24 4.98
C TYR A 19 -5.10 5.93 6.16
N PRO A 20 -4.23 5.24 6.92
CA PRO A 20 -3.57 5.79 8.10
C PRO A 20 -2.78 7.06 7.80
N GLU A 21 -2.30 7.22 6.57
CA GLU A 21 -1.56 8.39 6.10
C GLU A 21 -2.41 9.68 6.02
N HIS A 22 -3.73 9.57 6.14
CA HIS A 22 -4.65 10.73 6.14
C HIS A 22 -5.02 11.20 7.54
N TRP A 23 -4.57 10.48 8.59
CA TRP A 23 -4.95 10.73 9.97
C TRP A 23 -3.72 10.95 10.86
N ASP A 24 -3.91 11.66 11.97
CA ASP A 24 -2.89 11.75 13.00
C ASP A 24 -2.67 10.38 13.67
N GLU A 25 -1.42 10.02 13.95
CA GLU A 25 -1.07 8.72 14.54
C GLU A 25 -1.77 8.49 15.89
N SER A 26 -2.07 9.55 16.65
CA SER A 26 -2.78 9.48 17.91
C SER A 26 -4.22 8.95 17.79
N LEU A 27 -4.82 9.00 16.60
CA LEU A 27 -6.18 8.54 16.34
C LEU A 27 -6.25 7.06 15.97
N TRP A 28 -5.16 6.46 15.51
CA TRP A 28 -5.17 5.12 14.95
C TRP A 28 -5.79 4.08 15.88
N ARG A 29 -5.37 4.05 17.15
CA ARG A 29 -5.86 3.07 18.11
C ARG A 29 -7.35 3.23 18.42
N ASP A 30 -7.84 4.47 18.48
CA ASP A 30 -9.27 4.74 18.72
C ASP A 30 -10.10 4.34 17.48
N ASP A 31 -9.62 4.63 16.29
CA ASP A 31 -10.27 4.25 15.04
C ASP A 31 -10.34 2.71 14.89
N LEU A 32 -9.23 2.02 15.12
CA LEU A 32 -9.17 0.56 15.06
C LEU A 32 -10.11 -0.07 16.10
N ARG A 33 -10.13 0.46 17.33
CA ARG A 33 -11.04 -0.02 18.37
C ARG A 33 -12.50 0.13 17.95
N ARG A 34 -12.88 1.30 17.43
CA ARG A 34 -14.26 1.56 16.94
C ARG A 34 -14.64 0.63 15.80
N MET A 35 -13.71 0.35 14.88
CA MET A 35 -13.95 -0.60 13.79
C MET A 35 -14.24 -2.00 14.33
N LEU A 36 -13.40 -2.50 15.24
CA LEU A 36 -13.58 -3.82 15.87
C LEU A 36 -14.89 -3.92 16.66
N GLU A 37 -15.25 -2.88 17.43
CA GLU A 37 -16.52 -2.80 18.15
C GLU A 37 -17.76 -2.87 17.23
N ASN A 38 -17.59 -2.45 15.96
CA ASN A 38 -18.64 -2.54 14.93
C ASN A 38 -18.51 -3.78 14.02
N GLY A 39 -17.67 -4.76 14.39
CA GLY A 39 -17.52 -6.01 13.67
C GLY A 39 -16.68 -5.92 12.40
N ILE A 40 -15.92 -4.83 12.19
CA ILE A 40 -14.95 -4.71 11.10
C ILE A 40 -13.64 -5.33 11.60
N GLU A 41 -13.29 -6.48 11.05
CA GLU A 41 -12.10 -7.25 11.47
C GLU A 41 -10.92 -7.13 10.53
N VAL A 42 -11.14 -6.59 9.34
CA VAL A 42 -10.12 -6.48 8.29
C VAL A 42 -10.09 -5.07 7.74
N ILE A 43 -8.89 -4.51 7.61
CA ILE A 43 -8.69 -3.24 6.91
C ILE A 43 -7.76 -3.42 5.72
N ARG A 44 -8.02 -2.67 4.66
CA ARG A 44 -7.16 -2.58 3.48
C ARG A 44 -6.48 -1.22 3.47
N ILE A 45 -5.15 -1.21 3.40
CA ILE A 45 -4.32 -0.01 3.52
C ILE A 45 -3.32 0.13 2.36
N ALA A 46 -2.64 1.25 2.29
CA ALA A 46 -1.47 1.56 1.45
C ALA A 46 -1.69 1.60 -0.07
N GLU A 47 -2.91 1.43 -0.58
CA GLU A 47 -3.21 1.40 -2.03
C GLU A 47 -2.67 2.62 -2.79
N PHE A 48 -2.59 3.78 -2.12
CA PHE A 48 -2.19 5.06 -2.71
C PHE A 48 -0.90 5.63 -2.10
N ALA A 49 -0.13 4.81 -1.39
CA ALA A 49 0.94 5.28 -0.52
C ALA A 49 2.34 5.27 -1.16
N TRP A 50 2.47 5.11 -2.49
CA TRP A 50 3.80 5.02 -3.10
C TRP A 50 4.70 6.22 -2.78
N SER A 51 4.20 7.44 -2.89
CA SER A 51 4.97 8.64 -2.54
C SER A 51 5.32 8.74 -1.05
N LYS A 52 4.60 8.05 -0.17
CA LYS A 52 4.89 7.96 1.27
C LYS A 52 6.04 6.98 1.53
N ILE A 53 6.06 5.88 0.79
CA ILE A 53 7.06 4.80 0.91
C ILE A 53 8.34 5.16 0.16
N GLU A 54 8.24 5.64 -1.07
CA GLU A 54 9.36 6.00 -1.94
C GLU A 54 9.26 7.47 -2.34
N ARG A 55 9.66 8.35 -1.41
CA ARG A 55 9.60 9.81 -1.63
C ARG A 55 10.55 10.28 -2.73
N TYR A 56 11.70 9.61 -2.84
CA TYR A 56 12.71 9.81 -3.87
C TYR A 56 13.04 8.47 -4.48
N GLU A 57 13.37 8.47 -5.77
CA GLU A 57 13.68 7.24 -6.51
C GLU A 57 14.73 6.38 -5.80
N GLY A 58 14.38 5.14 -5.46
CA GLY A 58 15.25 4.17 -4.82
C GLY A 58 15.43 4.37 -3.31
N VAL A 59 14.79 5.37 -2.72
CA VAL A 59 14.87 5.64 -1.27
C VAL A 59 13.55 5.24 -0.62
N PHE A 60 13.54 4.05 -0.01
CA PHE A 60 12.37 3.48 0.65
C PHE A 60 12.40 3.78 2.14
N ASN A 61 11.24 4.15 2.69
CA ASN A 61 11.01 4.31 4.12
C ASN A 61 9.67 3.68 4.51
N TYR A 62 9.72 2.69 5.36
CA TYR A 62 8.56 1.93 5.83
C TYR A 62 8.15 2.25 7.26
N ASP A 63 8.95 3.02 8.01
CA ASP A 63 8.77 3.29 9.45
C ASP A 63 7.33 3.69 9.82
N PHE A 64 6.66 4.44 8.94
CA PHE A 64 5.29 4.88 9.18
C PHE A 64 4.32 3.70 9.18
N PHE A 65 4.47 2.81 8.21
CA PHE A 65 3.58 1.65 8.09
C PHE A 65 3.94 0.57 9.10
N ASP A 66 5.21 0.42 9.48
CA ASP A 66 5.62 -0.49 10.54
C ASP A 66 4.93 -0.13 11.86
N ARG A 67 4.98 1.15 12.26
CA ARG A 67 4.28 1.62 13.47
C ARG A 67 2.77 1.41 13.39
N PHE A 68 2.17 1.60 12.21
CA PHE A 68 0.74 1.35 12.06
C PHE A 68 0.40 -0.14 12.14
N LEU A 69 1.21 -0.99 11.51
CA LEU A 69 1.03 -2.44 11.54
C LEU A 69 1.20 -3.00 12.95
N ASP A 70 2.17 -2.49 13.71
CA ASP A 70 2.33 -2.83 15.12
C ASP A 70 1.07 -2.50 15.92
N ALA A 71 0.53 -1.28 15.74
CA ALA A 71 -0.71 -0.87 16.41
C ALA A 71 -1.90 -1.75 16.01
N ALA A 72 -2.01 -2.11 14.74
CA ALA A 72 -3.07 -2.99 14.25
C ALA A 72 -2.94 -4.42 14.82
N ALA A 73 -1.73 -4.96 14.86
CA ALA A 73 -1.43 -6.28 15.40
C ALA A 73 -1.73 -6.36 16.91
N GLU A 74 -1.30 -5.37 17.69
CA GLU A 74 -1.60 -5.29 19.13
C GLU A 74 -3.10 -5.31 19.42
N MET A 75 -3.91 -4.78 18.52
CA MET A 75 -5.37 -4.74 18.65
C MET A 75 -6.08 -5.94 18.02
N GLY A 76 -5.35 -6.84 17.35
CA GLY A 76 -5.92 -8.00 16.66
C GLY A 76 -6.65 -7.66 15.35
N MET A 77 -6.39 -6.47 14.78
CA MET A 77 -6.92 -6.08 13.49
C MET A 77 -6.16 -6.78 12.35
N LYS A 78 -6.87 -7.43 11.46
CA LYS A 78 -6.29 -8.05 10.26
C LYS A 78 -6.04 -6.99 9.20
N VAL A 79 -4.90 -7.06 8.51
CA VAL A 79 -4.51 -6.05 7.52
C VAL A 79 -4.26 -6.69 6.16
N ILE A 80 -4.87 -6.10 5.11
CA ILE A 80 -4.51 -6.35 3.71
C ILE A 80 -3.64 -5.17 3.26
N PHE A 81 -2.34 -5.39 3.15
CA PHE A 81 -1.42 -4.39 2.65
C PHE A 81 -1.42 -4.40 1.11
N CYS A 82 -1.87 -3.30 0.51
CA CYS A 82 -1.92 -3.17 -0.94
C CYS A 82 -0.57 -2.75 -1.51
N THR A 83 -0.25 -3.24 -2.69
CA THR A 83 0.83 -2.68 -3.48
C THR A 83 0.45 -1.26 -3.92
N PRO A 84 1.28 -0.23 -3.65
CA PRO A 84 0.88 1.17 -3.80
C PRO A 84 0.97 1.70 -5.24
N THR A 85 1.02 0.81 -6.21
CA THR A 85 1.27 1.13 -7.63
C THR A 85 0.16 1.94 -8.31
N ALA A 86 -1.01 2.08 -7.68
CA ALA A 86 -2.13 2.83 -8.23
C ALA A 86 -1.90 4.35 -8.33
N THR A 87 -0.94 4.89 -7.56
CA THR A 87 -0.61 6.32 -7.54
C THR A 87 0.89 6.54 -7.56
N PRO A 88 1.51 6.50 -8.75
CA PRO A 88 2.93 6.79 -8.87
C PRO A 88 3.27 8.18 -8.33
N PRO A 89 4.42 8.35 -7.68
CA PRO A 89 4.87 9.63 -7.15
C PRO A 89 5.19 10.64 -8.27
N ALA A 90 5.18 11.93 -7.93
CA ALA A 90 5.40 12.99 -8.90
C ALA A 90 6.76 12.89 -9.60
N TRP A 91 7.82 12.56 -8.84
CA TRP A 91 9.17 12.40 -9.40
C TRP A 91 9.22 11.38 -10.55
N LEU A 92 8.35 10.35 -10.51
CA LEU A 92 8.32 9.31 -11.52
C LEU A 92 7.83 9.85 -12.87
N THR A 93 6.73 10.58 -12.87
CA THR A 93 6.16 11.15 -14.10
C THR A 93 6.92 12.37 -14.60
N GLU A 94 7.61 13.11 -13.70
CA GLU A 94 8.50 14.21 -14.07
C GLU A 94 9.77 13.71 -14.76
N LYS A 95 10.38 12.67 -14.21
CA LYS A 95 11.64 12.11 -14.72
C LYS A 95 11.42 11.18 -15.91
N TYR A 96 10.29 10.49 -15.96
CA TYR A 96 9.97 9.46 -16.96
C TYR A 96 8.58 9.71 -17.57
N PRO A 97 8.39 10.77 -18.37
CA PRO A 97 7.09 11.10 -18.94
C PRO A 97 6.48 9.99 -19.84
N GLU A 98 7.32 9.08 -20.35
CA GLU A 98 6.88 7.89 -21.10
C GLU A 98 6.06 6.89 -20.29
N VAL A 99 5.98 7.06 -18.98
CA VAL A 99 5.11 6.25 -18.11
C VAL A 99 3.65 6.73 -18.14
N LEU A 100 3.39 7.91 -18.69
CA LEU A 100 2.04 8.44 -18.79
C LEU A 100 1.23 7.74 -19.89
N ASN A 101 -0.05 7.56 -19.61
CA ASN A 101 -1.02 7.18 -20.63
C ASN A 101 -1.24 8.35 -21.60
N ALA A 102 -1.70 8.01 -22.81
CA ALA A 102 -2.14 8.97 -23.79
C ALA A 102 -3.59 8.68 -24.22
N THR A 103 -4.29 9.71 -24.66
CA THR A 103 -5.55 9.57 -25.39
C THR A 103 -5.31 8.97 -26.78
N MET A 104 -6.37 8.61 -27.47
CA MET A 104 -6.29 8.13 -28.87
C MET A 104 -5.67 9.18 -29.82
N ASP A 105 -5.80 10.48 -29.48
CA ASP A 105 -5.22 11.59 -30.21
C ASP A 105 -3.77 11.90 -29.84
N GLY A 106 -3.16 11.05 -28.97
CA GLY A 106 -1.76 11.17 -28.55
C GLY A 106 -1.51 12.22 -27.46
N VAL A 107 -2.54 12.76 -26.83
CA VAL A 107 -2.39 13.71 -25.72
C VAL A 107 -2.11 12.96 -24.42
N LEU A 108 -0.98 13.26 -23.79
CA LEU A 108 -0.59 12.63 -22.51
C LEU A 108 -1.54 13.02 -21.38
N TYR A 109 -1.84 12.07 -20.52
CA TYR A 109 -2.55 12.33 -19.28
C TYR A 109 -1.68 13.15 -18.32
N ARG A 110 -2.34 13.93 -17.48
CA ARG A 110 -1.63 14.73 -16.46
C ARG A 110 -1.40 13.90 -15.21
N HIS A 111 -0.27 14.11 -14.55
CA HIS A 111 0.00 13.56 -13.24
C HIS A 111 -1.15 13.91 -12.26
N GLY A 112 -1.46 12.97 -11.35
CA GLY A 112 -2.57 13.11 -10.40
C GLY A 112 -3.95 12.81 -10.97
N GLY A 113 -4.07 12.64 -12.28
CA GLY A 113 -5.29 12.16 -12.91
C GLY A 113 -5.52 10.67 -12.63
N ARG A 114 -6.78 10.25 -12.61
CA ARG A 114 -7.08 8.82 -12.43
C ARG A 114 -6.55 8.01 -13.61
N ARG A 115 -5.80 6.93 -13.33
CA ARG A 115 -5.19 6.04 -14.34
C ARG A 115 -4.28 6.77 -15.34
N HIS A 116 -3.53 7.74 -14.85
CA HIS A 116 -2.63 8.54 -15.68
C HIS A 116 -1.38 7.79 -16.16
N TYR A 117 -1.11 6.61 -15.65
CA TYR A 117 0.07 5.79 -15.91
C TYR A 117 -0.26 4.61 -16.83
N ASN A 118 0.74 4.21 -17.64
CA ASN A 118 0.65 3.13 -18.61
C ASN A 118 1.31 1.85 -18.06
N TYR A 119 0.51 0.84 -17.76
CA TYR A 119 0.99 -0.46 -17.29
C TYR A 119 1.92 -1.17 -18.29
N ASN A 120 1.82 -0.86 -19.57
CA ASN A 120 2.65 -1.45 -20.62
C ASN A 120 3.98 -0.70 -20.80
N SER A 121 4.20 0.42 -20.11
CA SER A 121 5.49 1.11 -20.13
C SER A 121 6.56 0.22 -19.48
N PRO A 122 7.65 -0.14 -20.18
CA PRO A 122 8.74 -0.92 -19.59
C PRO A 122 9.34 -0.21 -18.36
N LYS A 123 9.43 1.12 -18.43
CA LYS A 123 9.95 1.93 -17.32
C LYS A 123 9.02 1.90 -16.12
N TYR A 124 7.71 1.95 -16.33
CA TYR A 124 6.75 1.78 -15.22
C TYR A 124 6.87 0.41 -14.58
N GLN A 125 6.98 -0.65 -15.39
CA GLN A 125 7.14 -2.02 -14.89
C GLN A 125 8.45 -2.20 -14.10
N GLU A 126 9.55 -1.60 -14.55
CA GLU A 126 10.82 -1.59 -13.83
C GLU A 126 10.68 -0.91 -12.47
N LEU A 127 10.02 0.25 -12.42
CA LEU A 127 9.88 1.04 -11.20
C LEU A 127 8.84 0.47 -10.22
N THR A 128 7.95 -0.42 -10.67
CA THR A 128 7.06 -1.17 -9.76
C THR A 128 7.77 -2.24 -8.94
N ARG A 129 9.10 -2.28 -8.91
CA ARG A 129 9.89 -3.16 -8.02
C ARG A 129 9.54 -3.03 -6.53
N ILE A 130 8.94 -1.92 -6.12
CA ILE A 130 8.35 -1.77 -4.78
C ILE A 130 7.35 -2.91 -4.47
N THR A 131 6.59 -3.33 -5.49
CA THR A 131 5.70 -4.48 -5.38
C THR A 131 6.47 -5.75 -5.05
N LYS A 132 7.65 -5.92 -5.68
CA LYS A 132 8.49 -7.09 -5.44
C LYS A 132 9.06 -7.10 -4.02
N ALA A 133 9.55 -5.98 -3.52
CA ALA A 133 10.05 -5.87 -2.14
C ALA A 133 8.96 -6.24 -1.11
N ILE A 134 7.73 -5.76 -1.32
CA ILE A 134 6.59 -6.14 -0.49
C ILE A 134 6.27 -7.64 -0.58
N GLN A 135 6.31 -8.22 -1.80
CA GLN A 135 6.01 -9.65 -2.02
C GLN A 135 7.10 -10.58 -1.49
N ASP A 136 8.36 -10.16 -1.57
CA ASP A 136 9.50 -10.95 -1.11
C ASP A 136 9.63 -10.92 0.43
N GLY A 137 8.87 -10.06 1.11
CA GLY A 137 8.86 -9.91 2.57
C GLY A 137 9.99 -9.03 3.11
N ASP A 138 10.75 -8.40 2.23
CA ASP A 138 11.80 -7.43 2.61
C ASP A 138 11.20 -6.18 3.29
N PHE A 139 9.88 -6.07 3.26
CA PHE A 139 9.11 -5.00 3.86
C PHE A 139 8.88 -5.21 5.37
N PHE A 140 8.84 -6.47 5.82
CA PHE A 140 8.53 -6.78 7.21
C PHE A 140 9.77 -7.33 7.92
N GLU A 141 10.48 -6.48 8.64
CA GLU A 141 11.53 -6.93 9.57
C GLU A 141 10.94 -7.71 10.77
N ASN A 142 9.65 -7.57 10.99
CA ASN A 142 8.96 -8.21 12.11
C ASN A 142 8.27 -9.51 11.65
N GLU A 143 8.96 -10.64 11.85
CA GLU A 143 8.44 -11.98 11.50
C GLU A 143 7.10 -12.32 12.17
N GLU A 144 6.73 -11.63 13.25
CA GLU A 144 5.47 -11.88 13.96
C GLU A 144 4.25 -11.33 13.23
N LEU A 145 4.39 -10.24 12.46
CA LEU A 145 3.30 -9.67 11.67
C LEU A 145 2.92 -10.52 10.46
N VAL A 146 3.83 -11.36 10.00
CA VAL A 146 3.58 -12.34 8.93
C VAL A 146 2.85 -13.57 9.45
N LYS A 147 2.73 -13.72 10.77
CA LYS A 147 2.09 -14.88 11.44
C LYS A 147 0.66 -14.61 11.91
N ALA A 148 0.15 -13.37 11.77
CA ALA A 148 -1.19 -12.99 12.17
C ALA A 148 -2.27 -13.20 11.02
#